data_04de281207cd08fec357134be7136c4e
#
_entry.id   04de281207cd08fec357134be7136c4e
#
_cell.length_a   1.000
_cell.length_b   1.000
_cell.length_c   1.000
_cell.angle_alpha   90.00
_cell.angle_beta   90.00
_cell.angle_gamma   90.00
#
_symmetry.space_group_name_H-M   'P 1'
#
loop_
_entity.id
_entity.type
_entity.pdbx_description
1 polymer ?
#
loop_
_entity_poly.entity_id
_entity_poly.type
_entity_poly.pdbx_seq_one_letter_code
_entity_poly.pdbx_strand_id
1 'polypeptide(L)'
;MCPIETPEGPNIGLINSLAIYARTNAYGFLESLYRRVEAGRVTDKVEYLSAIEEGHSKIAQANTSIDANGYLTDEFCTVRHENEFTVAPREQVNYIDISPKQIVSVAASLIPFLEHDDANRALMGSNMQRQAVPTLRAEKPLVGTGMERK
;
A
#
# COMPACT_ATOMS: atom_id res chain seq x y z
N MET A 1 -8.30 -2.30 -1.58
CA MET A 1 -8.67 -1.69 -2.88
C MET A 1 -7.89 -0.39 -3.04
N CYS A 2 -7.44 -0.06 -4.26
CA CYS A 2 -6.69 1.16 -4.52
C CYS A 2 -7.60 2.38 -4.45
N PRO A 3 -7.22 3.46 -3.72
CA PRO A 3 -8.02 4.67 -3.64
C PRO A 3 -7.84 5.63 -4.84
N ILE A 4 -6.88 5.35 -5.72
CA ILE A 4 -6.49 6.24 -6.82
C ILE A 4 -6.96 5.70 -8.17
N GLU A 5 -6.76 4.42 -8.46
CA GLU A 5 -7.07 3.83 -9.75
C GLU A 5 -8.56 3.56 -9.90
N THR A 6 -9.25 4.42 -10.63
CA THR A 6 -10.66 4.29 -11.02
C THR A 6 -10.85 4.97 -12.37
N PRO A 7 -11.84 4.57 -13.21
CA PRO A 7 -12.13 5.27 -14.44
C PRO A 7 -12.50 6.74 -14.21
N GLU A 8 -12.20 7.57 -15.20
CA GLU A 8 -12.73 8.93 -15.32
C GLU A 8 -14.06 8.86 -16.06
N GLY A 9 -15.09 9.55 -15.56
CA GLY A 9 -16.40 9.60 -16.20
C GLY A 9 -17.51 8.93 -15.38
N PRO A 10 -18.60 8.44 -16.03
CA PRO A 10 -19.81 7.95 -15.33
C PRO A 10 -19.54 6.81 -14.34
N ASN A 11 -18.52 6.00 -14.59
CA ASN A 11 -18.17 4.82 -13.77
C ASN A 11 -17.16 5.14 -12.67
N ILE A 12 -16.87 6.39 -12.39
CA ILE A 12 -15.91 6.79 -11.35
C ILE A 12 -16.36 6.23 -9.98
N GLY A 13 -15.43 5.58 -9.29
CA GLY A 13 -15.69 4.95 -8.00
C GLY A 13 -16.48 3.64 -8.05
N LEU A 14 -17.08 3.28 -9.18
CA LEU A 14 -17.84 2.04 -9.35
C LEU A 14 -16.96 0.88 -9.84
N ILE A 15 -15.94 1.17 -10.63
CA ILE A 15 -14.95 0.19 -11.08
C ILE A 15 -13.66 0.46 -10.32
N ASN A 16 -13.18 -0.53 -9.58
CA ASN A 16 -12.02 -0.39 -8.71
C ASN A 16 -10.98 -1.47 -9.00
N SER A 17 -9.73 -1.21 -8.61
CA SER A 17 -8.61 -2.12 -8.76
C SER A 17 -8.12 -2.63 -7.41
N LEU A 18 -7.65 -3.87 -7.36
CA LEU A 18 -7.04 -4.44 -6.16
C LEU A 18 -5.72 -3.73 -5.85
N ALA A 19 -5.44 -3.56 -4.57
CA ALA A 19 -4.12 -3.16 -4.10
C ALA A 19 -3.10 -4.28 -4.34
N ILE A 20 -1.80 -3.95 -4.33
CA ILE A 20 -0.72 -4.86 -4.75
C ILE A 20 -0.73 -6.18 -3.98
N TYR A 21 -0.90 -6.15 -2.66
CA TYR A 21 -0.84 -7.35 -1.82
C TYR A 21 -2.23 -7.90 -1.47
N ALA A 22 -3.28 -7.40 -2.12
CA ALA A 22 -4.64 -7.87 -1.91
C ALA A 22 -4.95 -9.08 -2.79
N ARG A 23 -5.69 -10.01 -2.22
CA ARG A 23 -6.25 -11.16 -2.94
C ARG A 23 -7.64 -11.49 -2.41
N THR A 24 -8.34 -12.36 -3.10
CA THR A 24 -9.59 -12.97 -2.62
C THR A 24 -9.30 -14.33 -1.96
N ASN A 25 -9.99 -14.62 -0.86
CA ASN A 25 -9.93 -15.94 -0.23
C ASN A 25 -10.91 -16.93 -0.89
N ALA A 26 -10.98 -18.15 -0.38
CA ALA A 26 -11.87 -19.20 -0.89
C ALA A 26 -13.37 -18.83 -0.79
N TYR A 27 -13.74 -17.91 0.08
CA TYR A 27 -15.11 -17.42 0.28
C TYR A 27 -15.42 -16.14 -0.51
N GLY A 28 -14.45 -15.61 -1.24
CA GLY A 28 -14.60 -14.37 -2.02
C GLY A 28 -14.34 -13.08 -1.24
N PHE A 29 -13.92 -13.14 0.03
CA PHE A 29 -13.54 -11.96 0.80
C PHE A 29 -12.14 -11.47 0.43
N LEU A 30 -11.94 -10.17 0.49
CA LEU A 30 -10.63 -9.57 0.28
C LEU A 30 -9.74 -9.78 1.50
N GLU A 31 -8.51 -10.18 1.24
CA GLU A 31 -7.44 -10.31 2.22
C GLU A 31 -6.24 -9.48 1.79
N SER A 32 -5.51 -8.96 2.76
CA SER A 32 -4.26 -8.27 2.54
C SER A 32 -3.14 -8.90 3.38
N LEU A 33 -1.91 -8.67 2.96
CA LEU A 33 -0.74 -9.30 3.55
C LEU A 33 -0.13 -8.41 4.63
N TYR A 34 0.14 -8.99 5.79
CA TYR A 34 0.77 -8.30 6.92
C TYR A 34 1.89 -9.13 7.51
N ARG A 35 2.83 -8.47 8.16
CA ARG A 35 3.92 -9.10 8.89
C ARG A 35 3.57 -9.20 10.36
N ARG A 36 3.73 -10.37 10.96
CA ARG A 36 3.43 -10.60 12.37
C ARG A 36 4.47 -9.94 13.28
N VAL A 37 3.99 -9.32 14.34
CA VAL A 37 4.81 -8.75 15.42
C VAL A 37 4.55 -9.53 16.69
N GLU A 38 5.60 -9.95 17.37
CA GLU A 38 5.53 -10.69 18.63
C GLU A 38 6.39 -9.99 19.69
N ALA A 39 5.77 -9.56 20.78
CA ALA A 39 6.42 -8.85 21.88
C ALA A 39 7.31 -7.66 21.41
N GLY A 40 6.79 -6.85 20.48
CA GLY A 40 7.50 -5.71 19.94
C GLY A 40 8.59 -6.04 18.90
N ARG A 41 8.75 -7.31 18.51
CA ARG A 41 9.67 -7.74 17.48
C ARG A 41 8.92 -8.13 16.21
N VAL A 42 9.33 -7.53 15.09
CA VAL A 42 8.82 -7.88 13.77
C VAL A 42 9.43 -9.20 13.33
N THR A 43 8.59 -10.16 13.00
CA THR A 43 8.99 -11.49 12.52
C THR A 43 8.96 -11.54 10.99
N ASP A 44 9.62 -12.55 10.40
CA ASP A 44 9.54 -12.78 8.95
C ASP A 44 8.25 -13.52 8.54
N LYS A 45 7.40 -13.85 9.50
CA LYS A 45 6.13 -14.51 9.25
C LYS A 45 5.13 -13.52 8.66
N VAL A 46 4.65 -13.83 7.46
CA VAL A 46 3.62 -13.06 6.75
C VAL A 46 2.31 -13.82 6.73
N GLU A 47 1.24 -13.12 7.02
CA GLU A 47 -0.11 -13.69 7.08
C GLU A 47 -1.09 -12.81 6.27
N TYR A 48 -2.07 -13.47 5.65
CA TYR A 48 -3.19 -12.77 5.02
C TYR A 48 -4.30 -12.58 6.04
N LEU A 49 -4.77 -11.35 6.18
CA LEU A 49 -5.88 -11.01 7.07
C LEU A 49 -7.05 -10.48 6.27
N SER A 50 -8.24 -10.96 6.59
CA SER A 50 -9.50 -10.37 6.13
C SER A 50 -9.83 -9.11 6.94
N ALA A 51 -10.81 -8.33 6.48
CA ALA A 51 -11.23 -7.11 7.18
C ALA A 51 -11.70 -7.37 8.61
N ILE A 52 -12.31 -8.52 8.88
CA ILE A 52 -12.78 -8.91 10.21
C ILE A 52 -11.59 -9.16 11.15
N GLU A 53 -10.60 -9.92 10.69
CA GLU A 53 -9.39 -10.24 11.47
C GLU A 53 -8.53 -8.99 11.68
N GLU A 54 -8.43 -8.14 10.64
CA GLU A 54 -7.73 -6.86 10.71
C GLU A 54 -8.35 -5.93 11.76
N GLY A 55 -9.68 -5.85 11.82
CA GLY A 55 -10.39 -4.98 12.77
C GLY A 55 -10.07 -5.29 14.24
N HIS A 56 -9.85 -6.54 14.58
CA HIS A 56 -9.51 -6.96 15.95
C HIS A 56 -8.02 -6.82 16.29
N SER A 57 -7.19 -6.56 15.31
CA SER A 57 -5.74 -6.51 15.47
C SER A 57 -5.24 -5.06 15.54
N LYS A 58 -4.16 -4.85 16.28
CA LYS A 58 -3.42 -3.57 16.29
C LYS A 58 -2.30 -3.65 15.26
N ILE A 59 -2.42 -2.87 14.20
CA ILE A 59 -1.54 -2.93 13.03
C ILE A 59 -0.73 -1.63 12.95
N ALA A 60 0.59 -1.74 13.12
CA ALA A 60 1.50 -0.62 12.97
C ALA A 60 1.68 -0.24 11.50
N GLN A 61 1.99 1.03 11.25
CA GLN A 61 2.28 1.52 9.90
C GLN A 61 3.65 1.03 9.41
N ALA A 62 3.79 0.88 8.09
CA ALA A 62 5.03 0.42 7.46
C ALA A 62 6.25 1.33 7.71
N ASN A 63 6.03 2.61 8.01
CA ASN A 63 7.07 3.58 8.29
C ASN A 63 7.50 3.61 9.77
N THR A 64 6.96 2.74 10.61
CA THR A 64 7.38 2.62 12.01
C THR A 64 8.84 2.20 12.07
N SER A 65 9.62 2.89 12.91
CA SER A 65 11.07 2.65 13.03
C SER A 65 11.36 1.29 13.65
N ILE A 66 12.24 0.53 13.01
CA ILE A 66 12.66 -0.82 13.43
C ILE A 66 14.19 -0.81 13.59
N ASP A 67 14.70 -1.39 14.66
CA ASP A 67 16.14 -1.54 14.87
C ASP A 67 16.74 -2.67 14.01
N ALA A 68 18.06 -2.81 14.06
CA ALA A 68 18.79 -3.85 13.33
C ALA A 68 18.43 -5.29 13.78
N ASN A 69 17.85 -5.45 14.97
CA ASN A 69 17.44 -6.74 15.53
C ASN A 69 15.96 -7.05 15.27
N GLY A 70 15.25 -6.13 14.60
CA GLY A 70 13.84 -6.26 14.26
C GLY A 70 12.87 -5.79 15.34
N TYR A 71 13.32 -5.08 16.37
CA TYR A 71 12.44 -4.52 17.40
C TYR A 71 11.95 -3.14 17.01
N LEU A 72 10.71 -2.84 17.37
CA LEU A 72 10.14 -1.51 17.27
C LEU A 72 10.90 -0.58 18.23
N THR A 73 11.44 0.52 17.72
CA THR A 73 12.28 1.44 18.51
C THR A 73 11.45 2.32 19.45
N ASP A 74 10.29 2.75 18.96
CA ASP A 74 9.42 3.64 19.72
C ASP A 74 8.64 2.85 20.79
N GLU A 75 8.56 3.39 22.00
CA GLU A 75 7.79 2.83 23.10
C GLU A 75 6.28 2.82 22.78
N PHE A 76 5.83 3.88 22.08
CA PHE A 76 4.45 4.03 21.62
C PHE A 76 4.43 4.16 20.10
N CYS A 77 3.64 3.31 19.45
CA CYS A 77 3.51 3.28 18.00
C CYS A 77 2.10 3.74 17.57
N THR A 78 2.03 4.44 16.45
CA THR A 78 0.74 4.71 15.81
C THR A 78 0.25 3.44 15.15
N VAL A 79 -0.92 2.99 15.56
CA VAL A 79 -1.56 1.75 15.07
C VAL A 79 -2.95 2.03 14.52
N ARG A 80 -3.38 1.17 13.60
CA ARG A 80 -4.76 1.09 13.15
C ARG A 80 -5.46 -0.03 13.93
N HIS A 81 -6.56 0.31 14.58
CA HIS A 81 -7.39 -0.62 15.35
C HIS A 81 -8.86 -0.23 15.18
N GLU A 82 -9.72 -1.19 14.85
CA GLU A 82 -11.16 -0.96 14.62
C GLU A 82 -11.45 0.20 13.65
N ASN A 83 -10.68 0.29 12.57
CA ASN A 83 -10.72 1.37 11.56
C ASN A 83 -10.36 2.78 12.05
N GLU A 84 -9.81 2.91 13.24
CA GLU A 84 -9.33 4.18 13.79
C GLU A 84 -7.81 4.16 13.99
N PHE A 85 -7.19 5.33 13.88
CA PHE A 85 -5.78 5.51 14.22
C PHE A 85 -5.66 5.86 15.70
N THR A 86 -4.97 4.99 16.43
CA THR A 86 -4.71 5.13 17.86
C THR A 86 -3.22 4.98 18.16
N VAL A 87 -2.83 5.27 19.39
CA VAL A 87 -1.46 5.04 19.86
C VAL A 87 -1.48 3.87 20.83
N ALA A 88 -0.60 2.91 20.62
CA ALA A 88 -0.48 1.72 21.48
C ALA A 88 0.98 1.45 21.85
N PRO A 89 1.23 0.88 23.04
CA PRO A 89 2.55 0.38 23.39
C PRO A 89 3.03 -0.69 22.39
N ARG A 90 4.32 -0.72 22.11
CA ARG A 90 4.93 -1.64 21.13
C ARG A 90 4.65 -3.12 21.42
N GLU A 91 4.51 -3.49 22.70
CA GLU A 91 4.21 -4.87 23.12
C GLU A 91 2.80 -5.33 22.72
N GLN A 92 1.89 -4.38 22.47
CA GLN A 92 0.50 -4.67 22.07
C GLN A 92 0.30 -4.67 20.55
N VAL A 93 1.32 -4.35 19.77
CA VAL A 93 1.25 -4.41 18.31
C VAL A 93 1.24 -5.86 17.87
N ASN A 94 0.24 -6.22 17.04
CA ASN A 94 0.07 -7.60 16.54
C ASN A 94 0.68 -7.80 15.16
N TYR A 95 0.55 -6.79 14.29
CA TYR A 95 1.00 -6.81 12.91
C TYR A 95 1.60 -5.48 12.51
N ILE A 96 2.38 -5.51 11.44
CA ILE A 96 2.91 -4.31 10.77
C ILE A 96 2.64 -4.42 9.28
N ASP A 97 2.34 -3.30 8.63
CA ASP A 97 2.18 -3.22 7.18
C ASP A 97 3.48 -3.64 6.49
N ILE A 98 3.38 -4.36 5.38
CA ILE A 98 4.55 -4.82 4.62
C ILE A 98 5.27 -3.67 3.95
N SER A 99 4.52 -2.74 3.36
CA SER A 99 5.06 -1.62 2.61
C SER A 99 4.04 -0.48 2.53
N PRO A 100 4.46 0.78 2.41
CA PRO A 100 3.55 1.89 2.10
C PRO A 100 2.79 1.70 0.79
N LYS A 101 3.33 0.94 -0.16
CA LYS A 101 2.68 0.60 -1.44
C LYS A 101 1.49 -0.37 -1.29
N GLN A 102 1.25 -0.90 -0.12
CA GLN A 102 0.19 -1.86 0.16
C GLN A 102 -1.22 -1.30 -0.13
N ILE A 103 -1.39 0.02 -0.08
CA ILE A 103 -2.68 0.67 -0.29
C ILE A 103 -3.01 0.95 -1.76
N VAL A 104 -2.03 0.92 -2.66
CA VAL A 104 -2.18 1.29 -4.06
C VAL A 104 -2.15 0.09 -5.00
N SER A 105 -2.76 0.24 -6.19
CA SER A 105 -2.70 -0.77 -7.25
C SER A 105 -1.33 -0.82 -7.92
N VAL A 106 -1.12 -1.82 -8.77
CA VAL A 106 0.11 -1.96 -9.56
C VAL A 106 0.35 -0.72 -10.42
N ALA A 107 -0.68 -0.22 -11.12
CA ALA A 107 -0.53 0.97 -11.96
C ALA A 107 -0.11 2.20 -11.16
N ALA A 108 -0.79 2.49 -10.05
CA ALA A 108 -0.44 3.62 -9.19
C ALA A 108 0.95 3.47 -8.56
N SER A 109 1.37 2.25 -8.22
CA SER A 109 2.69 2.00 -7.63
C SER A 109 3.86 2.23 -8.58
N LEU A 110 3.61 2.24 -9.89
CA LEU A 110 4.62 2.49 -10.91
C LEU A 110 4.86 4.00 -11.16
N ILE A 111 4.03 4.87 -10.57
CA ILE A 111 4.22 6.33 -10.67
C ILE A 111 5.37 6.74 -9.74
N PRO A 112 6.48 7.25 -10.27
CA PRO A 112 7.58 7.71 -9.43
C PRO A 112 7.18 8.98 -8.67
N PHE A 113 7.64 9.12 -7.43
CA PHE A 113 7.33 10.25 -6.54
C PHE A 113 5.83 10.45 -6.29
N LEU A 114 5.07 9.37 -6.26
CA LEU A 114 3.61 9.40 -6.06
C LEU A 114 3.21 10.12 -4.77
N GLU A 115 4.01 10.03 -3.73
CA GLU A 115 3.78 10.69 -2.43
C GLU A 115 3.76 12.23 -2.50
N HIS A 116 4.28 12.79 -3.56
CA HIS A 116 4.30 14.25 -3.80
C HIS A 116 3.21 14.71 -4.77
N ASP A 117 2.44 13.77 -5.34
CA ASP A 117 1.42 14.09 -6.34
C ASP A 117 0.03 14.26 -5.71
N ASP A 118 -0.76 15.15 -6.30
CA ASP A 118 -2.18 15.23 -5.99
C ASP A 118 -2.92 13.98 -6.48
N ALA A 119 -3.91 13.52 -5.68
CA ALA A 119 -4.66 12.31 -5.99
C ALA A 119 -5.38 12.36 -7.34
N ASN A 120 -5.91 13.53 -7.73
CA ASN A 120 -6.58 13.70 -9.02
C ASN A 120 -5.60 13.52 -10.19
N ARG A 121 -4.38 14.06 -10.07
CA ARG A 121 -3.35 13.90 -11.10
C ARG A 121 -2.80 12.49 -11.15
N ALA A 122 -2.67 11.81 -10.00
CA ALA A 122 -2.28 10.41 -9.93
C ALA A 122 -3.32 9.50 -10.58
N LEU A 123 -4.62 9.78 -10.40
CA LEU A 123 -5.72 9.09 -11.08
C LEU A 123 -5.59 9.23 -12.59
N MET A 124 -5.39 10.44 -13.10
CA MET A 124 -5.21 10.69 -14.53
C MET A 124 -3.97 9.95 -15.05
N GLY A 125 -2.85 10.02 -14.35
CA GLY A 125 -1.60 9.36 -14.72
C GLY A 125 -1.72 7.84 -14.77
N SER A 126 -2.36 7.22 -13.79
CA SER A 126 -2.59 5.77 -13.77
C SER A 126 -3.47 5.30 -14.93
N ASN A 127 -4.48 6.09 -15.31
CA ASN A 127 -5.31 5.83 -16.48
C ASN A 127 -4.54 5.98 -17.80
N MET A 128 -3.67 7.01 -17.89
CA MET A 128 -2.84 7.23 -19.09
C MET A 128 -1.79 6.12 -19.29
N GLN A 129 -1.29 5.46 -18.26
CA GLN A 129 -0.37 4.32 -18.41
C GLN A 129 -0.97 3.19 -19.27
N ARG A 130 -2.27 2.98 -19.20
CA ARG A 130 -2.99 1.97 -20.02
C ARG A 130 -3.16 2.38 -21.48
N GLN A 131 -2.91 3.64 -21.81
CA GLN A 131 -3.02 4.20 -23.14
C GLN A 131 -1.64 4.36 -23.83
N ALA A 132 -0.59 3.79 -23.23
CA ALA A 132 0.76 3.86 -23.77
C ALA A 132 0.84 3.16 -25.13
N VAL A 133 1.46 3.85 -26.11
CA VAL A 133 1.67 3.33 -27.46
C VAL A 133 3.17 3.29 -27.75
N PRO A 134 3.73 2.18 -28.24
CA PRO A 134 5.13 2.09 -28.61
C PRO A 134 5.39 2.96 -29.86
N THR A 135 6.50 3.69 -29.86
CA THR A 135 6.97 4.50 -30.98
C THR A 135 7.81 3.64 -31.94
N LEU A 136 7.90 4.04 -33.22
CA LEU A 136 8.73 3.35 -34.21
C LEU A 136 10.22 3.35 -33.83
N ARG A 137 10.68 4.41 -33.23
CA ARG A 137 12.03 4.54 -32.66
C ARG A 137 11.91 4.87 -31.19
N ALA A 138 12.60 4.10 -30.35
CA ALA A 138 12.65 4.38 -28.94
C ALA A 138 13.42 5.67 -28.68
N GLU A 139 12.78 6.62 -28.03
CA GLU A 139 13.36 7.91 -27.63
C GLU A 139 13.17 8.11 -26.13
N LYS A 140 14.10 8.79 -25.50
CA LYS A 140 13.91 9.25 -24.13
C LYS A 140 12.96 10.44 -24.11
N PRO A 141 12.14 10.61 -23.06
CA PRO A 141 11.26 11.76 -22.94
C PRO A 141 12.09 13.06 -22.83
N LEU A 142 11.58 14.17 -23.41
CA LEU A 142 12.17 15.49 -23.27
C LEU A 142 12.05 16.01 -21.83
N VAL A 143 10.92 15.71 -21.18
CA VAL A 143 10.66 16.02 -19.78
C VAL A 143 10.48 14.70 -19.05
N GLY A 144 11.23 14.48 -18.01
CA GLY A 144 11.23 13.23 -17.27
C GLY A 144 11.50 13.43 -15.78
N THR A 145 11.39 12.34 -15.03
CA THR A 145 11.59 12.31 -13.57
C THR A 145 13.02 11.96 -13.17
N GLY A 146 13.85 11.51 -14.10
CA GLY A 146 15.19 10.96 -13.82
C GLY A 146 15.19 9.46 -13.56
N MET A 147 14.03 8.85 -13.36
CA MET A 147 13.89 7.39 -13.15
C MET A 147 13.96 6.59 -14.45
N GLU A 148 13.80 7.25 -15.61
CA GLU A 148 13.80 6.63 -16.94
C GLU A 148 15.13 5.98 -17.32
N ARG A 149 16.21 6.28 -16.57
CA ARG A 149 17.56 5.72 -16.81
C ARG A 149 17.88 4.52 -15.92
N LYS A 150 17.01 4.19 -14.99
CA LYS A 150 17.16 3.06 -14.07
C LYS A 150 16.33 1.88 -14.56
#